data_db7d783d6c64788c507dcc1c59c82c8d
#
_entry.id   db7d783d6c64788c507dcc1c59c82c8d
#
_cell.length_a   1.000
_cell.length_b   1.000
_cell.length_c   1.000
_cell.angle_alpha   90.00
_cell.angle_beta   90.00
_cell.angle_gamma   90.00
#
_symmetry.space_group_name_H-M   'P 1'
#
loop_
_entity.id
_entity.type
_entity.pdbx_description
1 polymer ?
#
loop_
_entity_poly.entity_id
_entity_poly.type
_entity_poly.pdbx_seq_one_letter_code
_entity_poly.pdbx_strand_id
1 'polypeptide(L)'
;QDFNNHLPYLFKVLAAAKPLSVQAHPGLHQAREGFQRENAQKIPLDAPNRNYRDDNHKPECICALTWFWALSRFRKISGILAYFTKLNLQQLEAELADFKKRPTANGLKRFYTSLMRLDRDHQKRVVAEALGQIRGFESEDAVFKWMLKLAEDYPNDIGVLSPILLNLIRLEPGQALFLDAGELHAYLEGLGIELMANSDNVLRGGLTPKHVDVPELLRVLKFEDRDVTLLKPGKSIANEFVYPSPAAEFVLSVITLSRGATYQSPKSRSVEILICTRGKATILDLSDETETQLSQGVSAIVPASVERYRIKGQGICYKAAVPLVH
;
A
#
# COMPACT_ATOMS: atom_id res chain seq x y z
N GLN A 1 2.16 -1.27 24.93
CA GLN A 1 3.43 -1.23 24.19
C GLN A 1 4.02 0.17 24.33
N ASP A 2 5.29 0.24 24.69
CA ASP A 2 6.04 1.48 24.74
C ASP A 2 6.72 1.67 23.37
N PHE A 3 6.36 2.75 22.67
CA PHE A 3 6.95 3.14 21.39
C PHE A 3 8.00 4.26 21.57
N ASN A 4 8.69 4.29 22.70
CA ASN A 4 9.75 5.26 23.03
C ASN A 4 9.30 6.72 22.83
N ASN A 5 8.07 7.05 23.25
CA ASN A 5 7.45 8.36 23.09
C ASN A 5 7.27 8.84 21.62
N HIS A 6 7.36 7.94 20.65
CA HIS A 6 7.04 8.24 19.26
C HIS A 6 5.63 7.77 18.91
N LEU A 7 4.92 8.52 18.06
CA LEU A 7 3.69 8.04 17.45
C LEU A 7 4.05 6.89 16.51
N PRO A 8 3.53 5.65 16.74
CA PRO A 8 4.02 4.47 16.00
C PRO A 8 3.46 4.38 14.58
N TYR A 9 2.54 5.25 14.19
CA TYR A 9 1.90 5.21 12.89
C TYR A 9 1.78 6.59 12.23
N LEU A 10 1.66 6.57 10.91
CA LEU A 10 1.27 7.72 10.08
C LEU A 10 -0.16 7.49 9.57
N PHE A 11 -1.00 8.52 9.65
CA PHE A 11 -2.40 8.49 9.24
C PHE A 11 -2.68 9.65 8.30
N LYS A 12 -3.14 9.37 7.07
CA LYS A 12 -3.33 10.38 6.05
C LYS A 12 -4.46 10.05 5.08
N VAL A 13 -4.91 11.07 4.37
CA VAL A 13 -5.70 10.93 3.14
C VAL A 13 -4.75 10.88 1.96
N LEU A 14 -4.78 9.80 1.20
CA LEU A 14 -3.99 9.64 0.00
C LEU A 14 -4.89 9.83 -1.23
N ALA A 15 -4.48 10.74 -2.11
CA ALA A 15 -5.14 11.00 -3.39
C ALA A 15 -4.17 10.61 -4.52
N ALA A 16 -4.40 9.45 -5.13
CA ALA A 16 -3.66 9.02 -6.31
C ALA A 16 -4.37 9.54 -7.56
N ALA A 17 -3.98 10.74 -8.01
CA ALA A 17 -4.44 11.32 -9.28
C ALA A 17 -3.68 10.73 -10.48
N LYS A 18 -2.48 10.21 -10.23
CA LYS A 18 -1.60 9.50 -11.16
C LYS A 18 -1.03 8.27 -10.47
N PRO A 19 -0.66 7.23 -11.25
CA PRO A 19 -0.02 6.04 -10.71
C PRO A 19 1.24 6.38 -9.91
N LEU A 20 1.35 5.81 -8.71
CA LEU A 20 2.55 5.87 -7.89
C LEU A 20 3.51 4.74 -8.27
N SER A 21 4.78 4.87 -7.85
CA SER A 21 5.80 3.86 -8.15
C SER A 21 5.42 2.48 -7.62
N VAL A 22 5.83 1.44 -8.33
CA VAL A 22 5.87 0.09 -7.77
C VAL A 22 6.91 0.06 -6.68
N GLN A 23 6.54 -0.43 -5.50
CA GLN A 23 7.40 -0.42 -4.32
C GLN A 23 7.17 -1.62 -3.41
N ALA A 24 8.14 -1.88 -2.55
CA ALA A 24 8.05 -2.81 -1.44
C ALA A 24 8.74 -2.23 -0.20
N HIS A 25 8.35 -2.70 0.97
CA HIS A 25 8.93 -2.28 2.23
C HIS A 25 9.65 -3.43 2.92
N PRO A 26 10.79 -3.17 3.59
CA PRO A 26 11.55 -4.21 4.28
C PRO A 26 10.78 -4.71 5.52
N GLY A 27 11.04 -5.95 5.91
CA GLY A 27 10.69 -6.44 7.24
C GLY A 27 11.57 -5.80 8.32
N LEU A 28 11.16 -5.87 9.59
CA LEU A 28 11.84 -5.19 10.70
C LEU A 28 13.34 -5.56 10.80
N HIS A 29 13.67 -6.86 10.68
CA HIS A 29 15.06 -7.31 10.69
C HIS A 29 15.86 -6.74 9.51
N GLN A 30 15.29 -6.78 8.29
CA GLN A 30 15.92 -6.23 7.09
C GLN A 30 16.11 -4.71 7.18
N ALA A 31 15.13 -3.99 7.76
CA ALA A 31 15.22 -2.55 7.98
C ALA A 31 16.40 -2.19 8.90
N ARG A 32 16.53 -2.89 10.05
CA ARG A 32 17.64 -2.68 10.99
C ARG A 32 19.00 -2.98 10.38
N GLU A 33 19.15 -4.13 9.72
CA GLU A 33 20.40 -4.48 9.02
C GLU A 33 20.72 -3.47 7.91
N GLY A 34 19.74 -3.11 7.09
CA GLY A 34 19.92 -2.16 5.99
C GLY A 34 20.32 -0.77 6.48
N PHE A 35 19.64 -0.27 7.51
CA PHE A 35 19.93 1.02 8.12
C PHE A 35 21.36 1.07 8.70
N GLN A 36 21.75 0.03 9.46
CA GLN A 36 23.12 -0.07 10.01
C GLN A 36 24.18 -0.14 8.90
N ARG A 37 23.92 -0.93 7.85
CA ARG A 37 24.82 -1.08 6.69
C ARG A 37 25.04 0.23 5.96
N GLU A 38 23.95 0.96 5.63
CA GLU A 38 24.04 2.23 4.92
C GLU A 38 24.68 3.34 5.78
N ASN A 39 24.46 3.31 7.11
CA ASN A 39 25.17 4.19 8.05
C ASN A 39 26.66 3.89 8.11
N ALA A 40 27.08 2.62 8.15
CA ALA A 40 28.49 2.23 8.11
C ALA A 40 29.16 2.64 6.79
N GLN A 41 28.42 2.64 5.70
CA GLN A 41 28.85 3.16 4.39
C GLN A 41 28.82 4.68 4.28
N LYS A 42 28.37 5.39 5.34
CA LYS A 42 28.26 6.85 5.40
C LYS A 42 27.38 7.46 4.29
N ILE A 43 26.37 6.71 3.83
CA ILE A 43 25.37 7.23 2.88
C ILE A 43 24.46 8.21 3.64
N PRO A 44 24.37 9.50 3.24
CA PRO A 44 23.50 10.47 3.92
C PRO A 44 22.04 10.03 3.93
N LEU A 45 21.29 10.38 4.98
CA LEU A 45 19.86 10.01 5.10
C LEU A 45 18.97 10.58 3.98
N ASP A 46 19.33 11.73 3.44
CA ASP A 46 18.66 12.44 2.36
C ASP A 46 19.19 12.09 0.96
N ALA A 47 20.20 11.23 0.86
CA ALA A 47 20.79 10.85 -0.42
C ALA A 47 19.76 10.17 -1.33
N PRO A 48 19.73 10.47 -2.64
CA PRO A 48 18.76 9.91 -3.58
C PRO A 48 18.81 8.37 -3.69
N ASN A 49 19.97 7.78 -3.40
CA ASN A 49 20.21 6.33 -3.41
C ASN A 49 20.11 5.68 -2.02
N ARG A 50 19.66 6.41 -0.99
CA ARG A 50 19.43 5.86 0.35
C ARG A 50 18.12 5.07 0.35
N ASN A 51 18.18 3.76 0.67
CA ASN A 51 17.02 2.86 0.77
C ASN A 51 16.41 2.86 2.19
N TYR A 52 17.29 2.88 3.21
CA TYR A 52 16.88 2.75 4.61
C TYR A 52 17.11 4.08 5.37
N ARG A 53 16.02 4.81 5.58
CA ARG A 53 16.03 6.11 6.27
C ARG A 53 15.85 5.99 7.78
N ASP A 54 15.32 4.86 8.21
CA ASP A 54 15.11 4.48 9.60
C ASP A 54 15.30 2.95 9.75
N ASP A 55 15.27 2.46 10.97
CA ASP A 55 15.45 1.05 11.31
C ASP A 55 14.13 0.30 11.49
N ASN A 56 13.00 0.89 11.04
CA ASN A 56 11.67 0.33 11.22
C ASN A 56 11.11 -0.31 9.94
N HIS A 57 10.18 -1.24 10.12
CA HIS A 57 9.38 -1.79 9.03
C HIS A 57 8.20 -0.89 8.70
N LYS A 58 7.54 -1.16 7.58
CA LYS A 58 6.43 -0.32 7.11
C LYS A 58 5.24 -1.14 6.61
N PRO A 59 4.55 -1.90 7.49
CA PRO A 59 3.24 -2.41 7.12
C PRO A 59 2.28 -1.25 6.85
N GLU A 60 1.40 -1.42 5.86
CA GLU A 60 0.47 -0.40 5.41
C GLU A 60 -0.95 -0.95 5.29
N CYS A 61 -1.93 -0.08 5.46
CA CYS A 61 -3.33 -0.35 5.17
C CYS A 61 -3.89 0.82 4.36
N ILE A 62 -4.45 0.54 3.19
CA ILE A 62 -5.21 1.51 2.40
C ILE A 62 -6.69 1.15 2.43
N CYS A 63 -7.55 2.08 2.84
CA CYS A 63 -9.00 1.96 2.80
C CYS A 63 -9.59 2.92 1.79
N ALA A 64 -10.29 2.41 0.78
CA ALA A 64 -10.86 3.20 -0.29
C ALA A 64 -11.98 4.13 0.19
N LEU A 65 -11.92 5.40 -0.16
CA LEU A 65 -13.00 6.38 -0.02
C LEU A 65 -13.81 6.56 -1.31
N THR A 66 -13.15 6.37 -2.45
CA THR A 66 -13.76 6.26 -3.79
C THR A 66 -13.40 4.91 -4.38
N TRP A 67 -13.84 4.59 -5.60
CA TRP A 67 -13.23 3.50 -6.36
C TRP A 67 -11.73 3.70 -6.38
N PHE A 68 -10.97 2.66 -6.01
CA PHE A 68 -9.51 2.75 -5.84
C PHE A 68 -8.81 1.60 -6.56
N TRP A 69 -7.94 1.94 -7.52
CA TRP A 69 -7.16 0.97 -8.25
C TRP A 69 -5.77 0.80 -7.65
N ALA A 70 -5.36 -0.44 -7.48
CA ALA A 70 -4.05 -0.79 -6.94
C ALA A 70 -3.48 -2.04 -7.62
N LEU A 71 -2.17 -2.19 -7.53
CA LEU A 71 -1.44 -3.42 -7.78
C LEU A 71 -0.96 -3.96 -6.43
N SER A 72 -1.07 -5.27 -6.21
CA SER A 72 -0.54 -5.88 -4.98
C SER A 72 -0.17 -7.34 -5.20
N ARG A 73 0.98 -7.71 -4.65
CA ARG A 73 1.49 -9.09 -4.63
C ARG A 73 1.62 -9.71 -6.02
N PHE A 74 2.53 -10.66 -6.17
CA PHE A 74 2.59 -11.40 -7.43
C PHE A 74 1.29 -12.15 -7.69
N ARG A 75 0.80 -12.02 -8.91
CA ARG A 75 -0.32 -12.80 -9.45
C ARG A 75 0.08 -14.28 -9.46
N LYS A 76 -0.90 -15.19 -9.45
CA LYS A 76 -0.65 -16.61 -9.65
C LYS A 76 0.20 -16.83 -10.90
N ILE A 77 1.23 -17.67 -10.78
CA ILE A 77 2.18 -17.96 -11.86
C ILE A 77 1.49 -18.37 -13.15
N SER A 78 0.43 -19.19 -13.05
CA SER A 78 -0.39 -19.57 -14.22
C SER A 78 -1.01 -18.37 -14.93
N GLY A 79 -1.48 -17.37 -14.17
CA GLY A 79 -2.03 -16.13 -14.72
C GLY A 79 -0.97 -15.25 -15.38
N ILE A 80 0.22 -15.13 -14.74
CA ILE A 80 1.36 -14.41 -15.33
C ILE A 80 1.74 -15.05 -16.69
N LEU A 81 1.92 -16.37 -16.70
CA LEU A 81 2.28 -17.09 -17.92
C LEU A 81 1.21 -17.01 -19.02
N ALA A 82 -0.08 -16.98 -18.64
CA ALA A 82 -1.17 -16.81 -19.60
C ALA A 82 -1.09 -15.45 -20.31
N TYR A 83 -0.87 -14.35 -19.57
CA TYR A 83 -0.68 -13.02 -20.16
C TYR A 83 0.54 -12.94 -21.06
N PHE A 84 1.70 -13.42 -20.62
CA PHE A 84 2.90 -13.42 -21.46
C PHE A 84 2.77 -14.33 -22.69
N THR A 85 2.03 -15.43 -22.58
CA THR A 85 1.74 -16.28 -23.75
C THR A 85 0.83 -15.56 -24.74
N LYS A 86 -0.18 -14.81 -24.26
CA LYS A 86 -1.06 -14.00 -25.13
C LYS A 86 -0.29 -12.89 -25.84
N LEU A 87 0.66 -12.25 -25.15
CA LEU A 87 1.49 -11.18 -25.71
C LEU A 87 2.58 -11.68 -26.65
N ASN A 88 3.05 -12.91 -26.48
CA ASN A 88 4.07 -13.54 -27.33
C ASN A 88 5.31 -12.66 -27.59
N LEU A 89 5.91 -12.13 -26.51
CA LEU A 89 7.04 -11.18 -26.59
C LEU A 89 8.33 -11.88 -27.01
N GLN A 90 8.83 -11.54 -28.19
CA GLN A 90 10.09 -12.08 -28.74
C GLN A 90 11.30 -11.58 -27.93
N GLN A 91 11.23 -10.35 -27.45
CA GLN A 91 12.30 -9.74 -26.62
C GLN A 91 12.51 -10.45 -25.29
N LEU A 92 11.60 -11.34 -24.86
CA LEU A 92 11.66 -12.10 -23.60
C LEU A 92 11.55 -13.62 -23.83
N GLU A 93 11.75 -14.11 -25.06
CA GLU A 93 11.52 -15.52 -25.43
C GLU A 93 12.33 -16.48 -24.54
N ALA A 94 13.61 -16.20 -24.31
CA ALA A 94 14.51 -17.06 -23.54
C ALA A 94 14.10 -17.11 -22.05
N GLU A 95 13.82 -15.95 -21.44
CA GLU A 95 13.40 -15.82 -20.04
C GLU A 95 12.05 -16.47 -19.80
N LEU A 96 11.12 -16.30 -20.74
CA LEU A 96 9.81 -16.94 -20.68
C LEU A 96 9.89 -18.45 -20.89
N ALA A 97 10.77 -18.94 -21.75
CA ALA A 97 10.99 -20.37 -21.94
C ALA A 97 11.54 -21.03 -20.68
N ASP A 98 12.51 -20.40 -19.97
CA ASP A 98 13.01 -20.89 -18.68
C ASP A 98 11.89 -20.86 -17.61
N PHE A 99 11.12 -19.77 -17.54
CA PHE A 99 10.04 -19.64 -16.57
C PHE A 99 8.92 -20.67 -16.81
N LYS A 100 8.53 -20.90 -18.06
CA LYS A 100 7.55 -21.95 -18.45
C LYS A 100 8.01 -23.36 -18.05
N LYS A 101 9.31 -23.64 -18.17
CA LYS A 101 9.88 -24.95 -17.73
C LYS A 101 9.85 -25.14 -16.21
N ARG A 102 9.90 -24.06 -15.44
CA ARG A 102 9.97 -24.08 -13.97
C ARG A 102 9.01 -23.07 -13.37
N PRO A 103 7.68 -23.29 -13.46
CA PRO A 103 6.65 -22.36 -12.97
C PRO A 103 6.50 -22.46 -11.44
N THR A 104 7.55 -22.05 -10.71
CA THR A 104 7.66 -22.08 -9.26
C THR A 104 8.05 -20.71 -8.72
N ALA A 105 7.98 -20.51 -7.38
CA ALA A 105 8.44 -19.29 -6.72
C ALA A 105 9.89 -18.92 -7.13
N ASN A 106 10.78 -19.91 -7.21
CA ASN A 106 12.15 -19.70 -7.69
C ASN A 106 12.22 -19.33 -9.18
N GLY A 107 11.34 -19.91 -10.01
CA GLY A 107 11.20 -19.52 -11.41
C GLY A 107 10.73 -18.10 -11.56
N LEU A 108 9.71 -17.70 -10.79
CA LEU A 108 9.22 -16.31 -10.73
C LEU A 108 10.33 -15.35 -10.28
N LYS A 109 11.08 -15.70 -9.25
CA LYS A 109 12.22 -14.89 -8.79
C LYS A 109 13.26 -14.68 -9.90
N ARG A 110 13.64 -15.75 -10.62
CA ARG A 110 14.60 -15.63 -11.73
C ARG A 110 14.05 -14.77 -12.86
N PHE A 111 12.80 -15.01 -13.26
CA PHE A 111 12.14 -14.25 -14.31
C PHE A 111 12.03 -12.76 -13.94
N TYR A 112 11.55 -12.43 -12.75
CA TYR A 112 11.48 -11.04 -12.30
C TYR A 112 12.88 -10.40 -12.19
N THR A 113 13.87 -11.16 -11.74
CA THR A 113 15.26 -10.71 -11.68
C THR A 113 15.81 -10.37 -13.08
N SER A 114 15.54 -11.20 -14.09
CA SER A 114 15.96 -10.91 -15.47
C SER A 114 15.29 -9.64 -15.99
N LEU A 115 13.99 -9.45 -15.78
CA LEU A 115 13.29 -8.23 -16.17
C LEU A 115 13.90 -6.96 -15.54
N MET A 116 14.17 -7.00 -14.24
CA MET A 116 14.71 -5.85 -13.53
C MET A 116 16.17 -5.54 -13.88
N ARG A 117 16.91 -6.49 -14.45
CA ARG A 117 18.30 -6.35 -14.86
C ARG A 117 18.50 -6.04 -16.35
N LEU A 118 17.42 -5.96 -17.13
CA LEU A 118 17.51 -5.53 -18.52
C LEU A 118 18.12 -4.12 -18.58
N ASP A 119 19.02 -3.90 -19.54
CA ASP A 119 19.50 -2.56 -19.86
C ASP A 119 18.35 -1.68 -20.40
N ARG A 120 18.55 -0.37 -20.36
CA ARG A 120 17.50 0.60 -20.74
C ARG A 120 16.98 0.42 -22.16
N ASP A 121 17.85 0.06 -23.11
CA ASP A 121 17.43 -0.09 -24.50
C ASP A 121 16.64 -1.39 -24.71
N HIS A 122 17.02 -2.46 -24.00
CA HIS A 122 16.23 -3.69 -23.99
C HIS A 122 14.86 -3.47 -23.30
N GLN A 123 14.83 -2.78 -22.16
CA GLN A 123 13.54 -2.42 -21.53
C GLN A 123 12.61 -1.66 -22.48
N LYS A 124 13.13 -0.67 -23.23
CA LYS A 124 12.35 0.07 -24.24
C LYS A 124 11.79 -0.86 -25.32
N ARG A 125 12.60 -1.80 -25.84
CA ARG A 125 12.12 -2.76 -26.86
C ARG A 125 11.04 -3.67 -26.33
N VAL A 126 11.20 -4.21 -25.11
CA VAL A 126 10.19 -5.05 -24.45
C VAL A 126 8.88 -4.29 -24.25
N VAL A 127 8.94 -3.07 -23.73
CA VAL A 127 7.75 -2.24 -23.49
C VAL A 127 7.08 -1.88 -24.81
N ALA A 128 7.83 -1.46 -25.82
CA ALA A 128 7.30 -1.13 -27.14
C ALA A 128 6.61 -2.34 -27.81
N GLU A 129 7.23 -3.52 -27.75
CA GLU A 129 6.64 -4.76 -28.25
C GLU A 129 5.34 -5.10 -27.51
N ALA A 130 5.36 -5.06 -26.17
CA ALA A 130 4.18 -5.35 -25.36
C ALA A 130 3.01 -4.41 -25.68
N LEU A 131 3.28 -3.10 -25.78
CA LEU A 131 2.26 -2.11 -26.13
C LEU A 131 1.76 -2.29 -27.57
N GLY A 132 2.62 -2.72 -28.51
CA GLY A 132 2.23 -3.08 -29.86
C GLY A 132 1.26 -4.26 -29.90
N GLN A 133 1.50 -5.29 -29.10
CA GLN A 133 0.68 -6.51 -29.07
C GLN A 133 -0.68 -6.31 -28.41
N ILE A 134 -0.83 -5.35 -27.48
CA ILE A 134 -2.11 -5.12 -26.77
C ILE A 134 -3.05 -4.17 -27.52
N ARG A 135 -2.59 -3.47 -28.56
CA ARG A 135 -3.45 -2.60 -29.37
C ARG A 135 -4.60 -3.39 -29.98
N GLY A 136 -5.83 -2.97 -29.68
CA GLY A 136 -7.07 -3.65 -30.09
C GLY A 136 -7.65 -4.60 -29.02
N PHE A 137 -6.93 -4.91 -27.93
CA PHE A 137 -7.42 -5.74 -26.82
C PHE A 137 -7.67 -4.96 -25.53
N GLU A 138 -7.34 -3.67 -25.50
CA GLU A 138 -7.44 -2.80 -24.31
C GLU A 138 -8.87 -2.62 -23.81
N SER A 139 -9.86 -2.74 -24.69
CA SER A 139 -11.29 -2.64 -24.28
C SER A 139 -11.78 -3.91 -23.58
N GLU A 140 -11.11 -5.03 -23.76
CA GLU A 140 -11.54 -6.35 -23.28
C GLU A 140 -10.95 -6.70 -21.91
N ASP A 141 -9.77 -6.12 -21.55
CA ASP A 141 -9.03 -6.50 -20.36
C ASP A 141 -8.48 -5.26 -19.60
N ALA A 142 -8.88 -5.12 -18.35
CA ALA A 142 -8.43 -4.03 -17.48
C ALA A 142 -6.89 -4.01 -17.29
N VAL A 143 -6.22 -5.17 -17.36
CA VAL A 143 -4.76 -5.28 -17.26
C VAL A 143 -4.10 -4.53 -18.42
N PHE A 144 -4.56 -4.77 -19.65
CA PHE A 144 -4.01 -4.09 -20.82
C PHE A 144 -4.33 -2.60 -20.85
N LYS A 145 -5.55 -2.24 -20.43
CA LYS A 145 -5.93 -0.83 -20.27
C LYS A 145 -4.99 -0.10 -19.32
N TRP A 146 -4.65 -0.73 -18.19
CA TRP A 146 -3.72 -0.14 -17.24
C TRP A 146 -2.29 -0.09 -17.75
N MET A 147 -1.83 -1.08 -18.52
CA MET A 147 -0.51 -1.01 -19.16
C MET A 147 -0.38 0.19 -20.10
N LEU A 148 -1.39 0.47 -20.93
CA LEU A 148 -1.40 1.66 -21.78
C LEU A 148 -1.36 2.94 -20.96
N LYS A 149 -2.21 3.06 -19.93
CA LYS A 149 -2.24 4.22 -19.05
C LYS A 149 -0.91 4.45 -18.33
N LEU A 150 -0.28 3.38 -17.83
CA LEU A 150 1.03 3.45 -17.19
C LEU A 150 2.13 3.93 -18.16
N ALA A 151 2.06 3.50 -19.43
CA ALA A 151 3.02 3.91 -20.45
C ALA A 151 2.92 5.39 -20.84
N GLU A 152 1.76 6.03 -20.64
CA GLU A 152 1.60 7.48 -20.83
C GLU A 152 2.42 8.27 -19.80
N ASP A 153 2.37 7.85 -18.53
CA ASP A 153 3.08 8.52 -17.42
C ASP A 153 4.55 8.08 -17.29
N TYR A 154 4.85 6.82 -17.65
CA TYR A 154 6.18 6.19 -17.50
C TYR A 154 6.64 5.51 -18.81
N PRO A 155 6.87 6.27 -19.89
CA PRO A 155 7.27 5.70 -21.16
C PRO A 155 8.60 4.97 -21.04
N ASN A 156 8.66 3.75 -21.55
CA ASN A 156 9.82 2.86 -21.58
C ASN A 156 10.26 2.29 -20.20
N ASP A 157 9.51 2.50 -19.13
CA ASP A 157 9.77 1.88 -17.82
C ASP A 157 9.23 0.44 -17.82
N ILE A 158 10.07 -0.53 -17.43
CA ILE A 158 9.68 -1.95 -17.38
C ILE A 158 8.50 -2.19 -16.41
N GLY A 159 8.29 -1.31 -15.44
CA GLY A 159 7.14 -1.30 -14.54
C GLY A 159 5.79 -1.20 -15.25
N VAL A 160 5.75 -0.80 -16.52
CA VAL A 160 4.53 -0.87 -17.37
C VAL A 160 3.97 -2.30 -17.46
N LEU A 161 4.82 -3.32 -17.28
CA LEU A 161 4.40 -4.72 -17.23
C LEU A 161 3.83 -5.16 -15.87
N SER A 162 3.87 -4.30 -14.86
CA SER A 162 3.43 -4.66 -13.50
C SER A 162 1.97 -5.14 -13.41
N PRO A 163 0.99 -4.67 -14.23
CA PRO A 163 -0.37 -5.22 -14.21
C PRO A 163 -0.46 -6.70 -14.61
N ILE A 164 0.51 -7.21 -15.40
CA ILE A 164 0.62 -8.64 -15.74
C ILE A 164 1.20 -9.42 -14.55
N LEU A 165 2.23 -8.87 -13.91
CA LEU A 165 3.01 -9.53 -12.87
C LEU A 165 2.30 -9.54 -11.52
N LEU A 166 1.55 -8.47 -11.20
CA LEU A 166 0.87 -8.27 -9.93
C LEU A 166 -0.64 -8.42 -10.08
N ASN A 167 -1.33 -8.67 -8.97
CA ASN A 167 -2.78 -8.64 -8.98
C ASN A 167 -3.25 -7.19 -9.16
N LEU A 168 -4.00 -6.95 -10.22
CA LEU A 168 -4.72 -5.69 -10.45
C LEU A 168 -6.03 -5.74 -9.66
N ILE A 169 -6.23 -4.78 -8.77
CA ILE A 169 -7.32 -4.75 -7.80
C ILE A 169 -8.09 -3.45 -7.97
N ARG A 170 -9.41 -3.53 -7.86
CA ARG A 170 -10.28 -2.39 -7.73
C ARG A 170 -11.07 -2.49 -6.41
N LEU A 171 -10.74 -1.63 -5.46
CA LEU A 171 -11.45 -1.55 -4.19
C LEU A 171 -12.69 -0.67 -4.34
N GLU A 172 -13.79 -1.13 -3.74
CA GLU A 172 -14.99 -0.33 -3.53
C GLU A 172 -14.82 0.58 -2.30
N PRO A 173 -15.55 1.72 -2.23
CA PRO A 173 -15.55 2.54 -1.02
C PRO A 173 -15.84 1.70 0.23
N GLY A 174 -14.99 1.83 1.25
CA GLY A 174 -15.06 1.07 2.50
C GLY A 174 -14.37 -0.30 2.49
N GLN A 175 -13.87 -0.78 1.35
CA GLN A 175 -12.94 -1.92 1.32
C GLN A 175 -11.53 -1.46 1.61
N ALA A 176 -10.73 -2.32 2.24
CA ALA A 176 -9.34 -2.03 2.52
C ALA A 176 -8.40 -3.16 2.06
N LEU A 177 -7.14 -2.81 1.89
CA LEU A 177 -6.05 -3.70 1.55
C LEU A 177 -4.95 -3.53 2.58
N PHE A 178 -4.50 -4.64 3.17
CA PHE A 178 -3.32 -4.67 4.02
C PHE A 178 -2.11 -5.15 3.23
N LEU A 179 -1.01 -4.43 3.36
CA LEU A 179 0.27 -4.66 2.71
C LEU A 179 1.32 -4.99 3.76
N ASP A 180 1.87 -6.18 3.67
CA ASP A 180 2.92 -6.65 4.57
C ASP A 180 4.32 -6.41 3.98
N ALA A 181 5.34 -6.57 4.81
CA ALA A 181 6.73 -6.48 4.38
C ALA A 181 7.05 -7.43 3.22
N GLY A 182 7.82 -6.97 2.25
CA GLY A 182 8.26 -7.73 1.08
C GLY A 182 7.21 -7.90 -0.03
N GLU A 183 6.04 -7.28 0.10
CA GLU A 183 4.99 -7.34 -0.91
C GLU A 183 5.11 -6.17 -1.88
N LEU A 184 5.28 -6.48 -3.18
CA LEU A 184 5.20 -5.46 -4.23
C LEU A 184 3.80 -4.90 -4.34
N HIS A 185 3.71 -3.58 -4.42
CA HIS A 185 2.44 -2.89 -4.60
C HIS A 185 2.61 -1.53 -5.31
N ALA A 186 1.52 -1.01 -5.83
CA ALA A 186 1.41 0.36 -6.33
C ALA A 186 -0.03 0.84 -6.21
N TYR A 187 -0.22 2.10 -5.86
CA TYR A 187 -1.51 2.78 -5.91
C TYR A 187 -1.63 3.50 -7.27
N LEU A 188 -2.68 3.18 -8.01
CA LEU A 188 -2.80 3.63 -9.39
C LEU A 188 -3.73 4.84 -9.54
N GLU A 189 -4.91 4.77 -8.91
CA GLU A 189 -5.91 5.85 -9.00
C GLU A 189 -6.94 5.72 -7.89
N GLY A 190 -7.34 6.84 -7.29
CA GLY A 190 -8.41 6.92 -6.31
C GLY A 190 -8.06 7.74 -5.08
N LEU A 191 -9.05 7.90 -4.20
CA LEU A 191 -8.92 8.55 -2.90
C LEU A 191 -9.09 7.50 -1.80
N GLY A 192 -8.18 7.47 -0.83
CA GLY A 192 -8.21 6.51 0.27
C GLY A 192 -7.68 7.08 1.58
N ILE A 193 -7.99 6.37 2.66
CA ILE A 193 -7.33 6.53 3.96
C ILE A 193 -6.14 5.58 3.98
N GLU A 194 -4.95 6.12 4.16
CA GLU A 194 -3.72 5.35 4.34
C GLU A 194 -3.27 5.41 5.79
N LEU A 195 -3.05 4.25 6.37
CA LEU A 195 -2.54 4.08 7.73
C LEU A 195 -1.35 3.11 7.67
N MET A 196 -0.19 3.52 8.17
CA MET A 196 1.04 2.75 8.09
C MET A 196 1.89 2.92 9.34
N ALA A 197 2.80 1.98 9.60
CA ALA A 197 3.81 2.18 10.62
C ALA A 197 4.70 3.38 10.25
N ASN A 198 5.23 4.04 11.28
CA ASN A 198 6.07 5.24 11.11
C ASN A 198 7.45 4.85 10.58
N SER A 199 7.58 4.80 9.26
CA SER A 199 8.82 4.53 8.53
C SER A 199 8.79 5.17 7.15
N ASP A 200 9.97 5.61 6.67
CA ASP A 200 10.19 6.16 5.32
C ASP A 200 10.94 5.19 4.39
N ASN A 201 11.12 3.94 4.81
CA ASN A 201 11.84 2.92 4.06
C ASN A 201 11.07 2.47 2.81
N VAL A 202 11.66 2.64 1.62
CA VAL A 202 11.03 2.32 0.34
C VAL A 202 12.05 1.76 -0.64
N LEU A 203 11.78 0.55 -1.15
CA LEU A 203 12.50 -0.04 -2.28
C LEU A 203 11.60 -0.02 -3.52
N ARG A 204 12.07 0.63 -4.59
CA ARG A 204 11.27 0.83 -5.81
C ARG A 204 11.52 -0.27 -6.82
N GLY A 205 10.46 -0.68 -7.51
CA GLY A 205 10.46 -1.74 -8.52
C GLY A 205 9.97 -1.31 -9.91
N GLY A 206 9.96 0.01 -10.19
CA GLY A 206 9.53 0.58 -11.47
C GLY A 206 8.48 1.67 -11.31
N LEU A 207 7.99 2.19 -12.45
CA LEU A 207 7.08 3.34 -12.54
C LEU A 207 7.65 4.55 -11.78
N THR A 208 8.93 4.85 -12.01
CA THR A 208 9.60 5.93 -11.28
C THR A 208 10.84 6.44 -11.99
N PRO A 209 11.06 7.77 -12.01
CA PRO A 209 12.34 8.34 -12.42
C PRO A 209 13.41 8.28 -11.31
N LYS A 210 13.04 7.88 -10.09
CA LYS A 210 13.95 7.82 -8.93
C LYS A 210 14.84 6.58 -9.00
N HIS A 211 15.88 6.54 -8.17
CA HIS A 211 16.80 5.41 -8.05
C HIS A 211 16.05 4.11 -7.73
N VAL A 212 16.44 3.04 -8.43
CA VAL A 212 15.97 1.66 -8.22
C VAL A 212 17.18 0.81 -7.87
N ASP A 213 17.24 0.35 -6.63
CA ASP A 213 18.27 -0.59 -6.16
C ASP A 213 17.77 -2.02 -6.38
N VAL A 214 18.05 -2.56 -7.57
CA VAL A 214 17.56 -3.90 -7.94
C VAL A 214 18.11 -5.00 -7.00
N PRO A 215 19.40 -5.05 -6.64
CA PRO A 215 19.91 -6.03 -5.68
C PRO A 215 19.17 -6.00 -4.35
N GLU A 216 18.97 -4.83 -3.78
CA GLU A 216 18.33 -4.69 -2.47
C GLU A 216 16.80 -4.96 -2.55
N LEU A 217 16.14 -4.54 -3.61
CA LEU A 217 14.75 -4.88 -3.88
C LEU A 217 14.55 -6.41 -3.89
N LEU A 218 15.38 -7.14 -4.66
CA LEU A 218 15.30 -8.60 -4.76
C LEU A 218 15.59 -9.34 -3.44
N ARG A 219 16.35 -8.71 -2.53
CA ARG A 219 16.62 -9.21 -1.19
C ARG A 219 15.39 -9.11 -0.27
N VAL A 220 14.61 -8.06 -0.44
CA VAL A 220 13.43 -7.75 0.40
C VAL A 220 12.19 -8.52 -0.04
N LEU A 221 12.03 -8.75 -1.36
CA LEU A 221 10.82 -9.29 -1.95
C LEU A 221 10.49 -10.73 -1.52
N LYS A 222 9.21 -10.97 -1.24
CA LYS A 222 8.58 -12.29 -1.16
C LYS A 222 8.10 -12.70 -2.55
N PHE A 223 8.65 -13.81 -3.07
CA PHE A 223 8.24 -14.38 -4.36
C PHE A 223 7.16 -15.44 -4.18
N GLU A 224 6.03 -15.02 -3.60
CA GLU A 224 4.87 -15.86 -3.36
C GLU A 224 3.74 -15.42 -4.30
N ASP A 225 3.21 -16.36 -5.06
CA ASP A 225 2.08 -16.14 -5.94
C ASP A 225 0.77 -16.48 -5.21
N ARG A 226 0.00 -15.47 -4.84
CA ARG A 226 -1.25 -15.68 -4.10
C ARG A 226 -2.31 -14.63 -4.43
N ASP A 227 -3.55 -15.00 -4.20
CA ASP A 227 -4.68 -14.10 -4.31
C ASP A 227 -4.62 -13.02 -3.22
N VAL A 228 -5.24 -11.89 -3.50
CA VAL A 228 -5.36 -10.78 -2.56
C VAL A 228 -6.68 -10.89 -1.82
N THR A 229 -6.62 -10.80 -0.49
CA THR A 229 -7.80 -10.72 0.35
C THR A 229 -8.11 -9.26 0.66
N LEU A 230 -9.28 -8.79 0.24
CA LEU A 230 -9.79 -7.48 0.61
C LEU A 230 -10.39 -7.51 2.01
N LEU A 231 -10.07 -6.51 2.81
CA LEU A 231 -10.60 -6.38 4.15
C LEU A 231 -11.93 -5.62 4.12
N LYS A 232 -12.86 -6.09 4.95
CA LYS A 232 -14.10 -5.38 5.29
C LYS A 232 -14.14 -5.18 6.80
N PRO A 233 -14.65 -4.04 7.28
CA PRO A 233 -14.66 -3.80 8.72
C PRO A 233 -15.74 -4.65 9.40
N GLY A 234 -15.37 -5.26 10.52
CA GLY A 234 -16.30 -5.95 11.41
C GLY A 234 -16.82 -5.01 12.49
N LYS A 235 -18.08 -5.25 12.95
CA LYS A 235 -18.66 -4.47 14.06
C LYS A 235 -17.86 -4.72 15.35
N SER A 236 -17.45 -3.65 16.03
CA SER A 236 -16.78 -3.70 17.33
C SER A 236 -17.74 -3.26 18.44
N ILE A 237 -18.05 -1.97 18.50
CA ILE A 237 -19.02 -1.38 19.43
C ILE A 237 -20.06 -0.58 18.65
N ALA A 238 -21.03 0.04 19.34
CA ALA A 238 -22.08 0.81 18.67
C ALA A 238 -21.49 1.86 17.73
N ASN A 239 -21.86 1.78 16.45
CA ASN A 239 -21.48 2.70 15.37
C ASN A 239 -19.98 2.69 14.98
N GLU A 240 -19.14 1.81 15.54
CA GLU A 240 -17.76 1.61 15.15
C GLU A 240 -17.56 0.24 14.50
N PHE A 241 -16.81 0.23 13.38
CA PHE A 241 -16.45 -0.97 12.64
C PHE A 241 -14.93 -0.98 12.45
N VAL A 242 -14.29 -2.08 12.84
CA VAL A 242 -12.82 -2.22 12.87
C VAL A 242 -12.36 -3.06 11.69
N TYR A 243 -11.32 -2.60 11.00
CA TYR A 243 -10.62 -3.37 9.98
C TYR A 243 -9.62 -4.31 10.66
N PRO A 244 -9.68 -5.62 10.39
CA PRO A 244 -8.69 -6.56 10.94
C PRO A 244 -7.29 -6.19 10.42
N SER A 245 -6.34 -6.06 11.34
CA SER A 245 -4.94 -5.74 11.02
C SER A 245 -4.01 -6.58 11.87
N PRO A 246 -2.96 -7.19 11.27
CA PRO A 246 -1.91 -7.87 12.03
C PRO A 246 -0.84 -6.91 12.55
N ALA A 247 -0.88 -5.62 12.18
CA ALA A 247 0.11 -4.65 12.62
C ALA A 247 0.01 -4.39 14.13
N ALA A 248 1.16 -4.35 14.79
CA ALA A 248 1.25 -3.99 16.20
C ALA A 248 1.18 -2.48 16.43
N GLU A 249 1.51 -1.71 15.41
CA GLU A 249 1.63 -0.26 15.45
C GLU A 249 0.28 0.45 15.30
N PHE A 250 -0.67 -0.18 14.60
CA PHE A 250 -1.92 0.49 14.29
C PHE A 250 -3.11 -0.44 14.05
N VAL A 251 -4.29 0.12 14.29
CA VAL A 251 -5.58 -0.42 13.85
C VAL A 251 -6.43 0.69 13.27
N LEU A 252 -7.07 0.40 12.14
CA LEU A 252 -8.01 1.31 11.48
C LEU A 252 -9.45 0.94 11.85
N SER A 253 -10.26 1.95 12.18
CA SER A 253 -11.70 1.78 12.30
C SER A 253 -12.46 2.91 11.60
N VAL A 254 -13.73 2.66 11.33
CA VAL A 254 -14.66 3.65 10.81
C VAL A 254 -15.86 3.78 11.76
N ILE A 255 -16.18 5.04 12.09
CA ILE A 255 -17.33 5.41 12.92
C ILE A 255 -18.36 6.05 12.01
N THR A 256 -19.56 5.44 11.94
CA THR A 256 -20.64 5.91 11.10
C THR A 256 -21.79 6.40 11.97
N LEU A 257 -22.10 7.68 11.88
CA LEU A 257 -23.13 8.32 12.67
C LEU A 257 -24.31 8.76 11.77
N SER A 258 -25.47 8.12 11.94
CA SER A 258 -26.74 8.62 11.44
C SER A 258 -27.30 9.70 12.37
N ARG A 259 -28.37 10.40 11.93
CA ARG A 259 -29.01 11.43 12.73
C ARG A 259 -29.46 10.87 14.10
N GLY A 260 -29.02 11.50 15.18
CA GLY A 260 -29.31 11.11 16.56
C GLY A 260 -28.45 9.95 17.08
N ALA A 261 -27.63 9.33 16.25
CA ALA A 261 -26.69 8.32 16.70
C ALA A 261 -25.47 8.97 17.43
N THR A 262 -24.93 8.22 18.38
CA THR A 262 -23.71 8.62 19.10
C THR A 262 -22.73 7.46 19.13
N TYR A 263 -21.47 7.78 19.20
CA TYR A 263 -20.38 6.85 19.53
C TYR A 263 -19.80 7.23 20.90
N GLN A 264 -19.47 6.27 21.72
CA GLN A 264 -18.75 6.49 22.96
C GLN A 264 -17.53 5.60 22.99
N SER A 265 -16.36 6.20 23.23
CA SER A 265 -15.11 5.48 23.30
C SER A 265 -15.10 4.45 24.45
N PRO A 266 -14.38 3.31 24.31
CA PRO A 266 -14.10 2.45 25.45
C PRO A 266 -13.26 3.20 26.49
N LYS A 267 -13.23 2.68 27.73
CA LYS A 267 -12.40 3.25 28.81
C LYS A 267 -10.90 2.96 28.56
N SER A 268 -10.60 1.73 28.16
CA SER A 268 -9.22 1.34 27.80
C SER A 268 -8.99 1.67 26.34
N ARG A 269 -8.07 2.57 26.05
CA ARG A 269 -7.71 3.02 24.72
C ARG A 269 -6.29 3.59 24.69
N SER A 270 -5.72 3.70 23.49
CA SER A 270 -4.43 4.34 23.22
C SER A 270 -4.62 5.81 22.79
N VAL A 271 -3.56 6.43 22.29
CA VAL A 271 -3.68 7.64 21.48
C VAL A 271 -4.47 7.33 20.21
N GLU A 272 -5.40 8.22 19.86
CA GLU A 272 -6.25 8.05 18.69
C GLU A 272 -6.22 9.31 17.81
N ILE A 273 -6.20 9.11 16.49
CA ILE A 273 -6.37 10.21 15.53
C ILE A 273 -7.64 9.93 14.75
N LEU A 274 -8.51 10.92 14.71
CA LEU A 274 -9.77 10.87 13.96
C LEU A 274 -9.71 11.84 12.79
N ILE A 275 -10.30 11.46 11.66
CA ILE A 275 -10.55 12.35 10.53
C ILE A 275 -12.00 12.21 10.09
N CYS A 276 -12.70 13.33 9.95
CA CYS A 276 -14.05 13.34 9.39
C CYS A 276 -13.96 13.35 7.86
N THR A 277 -14.45 12.30 7.21
CA THR A 277 -14.43 12.19 5.74
C THR A 277 -15.76 12.59 5.10
N ARG A 278 -16.84 12.66 5.88
CA ARG A 278 -18.16 13.07 5.40
C ARG A 278 -18.99 13.64 6.54
N GLY A 279 -19.71 14.74 6.28
CA GLY A 279 -20.64 15.35 7.22
C GLY A 279 -19.96 16.17 8.31
N LYS A 280 -20.55 16.16 9.51
CA LYS A 280 -20.07 16.91 10.69
C LYS A 280 -20.25 16.08 11.94
N ALA A 281 -19.32 16.17 12.85
CA ALA A 281 -19.34 15.54 14.16
C ALA A 281 -18.74 16.46 15.23
N THR A 282 -19.08 16.20 16.47
CA THR A 282 -18.48 16.87 17.64
C THR A 282 -17.93 15.80 18.56
N ILE A 283 -16.66 15.90 18.90
CA ILE A 283 -16.02 15.10 19.96
C ILE A 283 -16.25 15.86 21.26
N LEU A 284 -16.81 15.20 22.27
CA LEU A 284 -16.99 15.70 23.62
C LEU A 284 -16.11 14.89 24.56
N ASP A 285 -15.15 15.50 25.21
CA ASP A 285 -14.45 14.91 26.37
C ASP A 285 -15.43 14.80 27.54
N LEU A 286 -15.55 13.61 28.11
CA LEU A 286 -16.51 13.37 29.19
C LEU A 286 -15.96 13.73 30.58
N SER A 287 -14.71 14.16 30.68
CA SER A 287 -14.06 14.53 31.93
C SER A 287 -14.18 16.03 32.27
N ASP A 288 -14.06 16.89 31.25
CA ASP A 288 -14.04 18.34 31.35
C ASP A 288 -15.08 19.05 30.48
N GLU A 289 -15.89 18.28 29.75
CA GLU A 289 -16.94 18.75 28.83
C GLU A 289 -16.42 19.58 27.64
N THR A 290 -15.10 19.50 27.33
CA THR A 290 -14.52 20.19 26.17
C THR A 290 -15.05 19.61 24.87
N GLU A 291 -15.50 20.48 23.95
CA GLU A 291 -16.00 20.10 22.64
C GLU A 291 -15.01 20.44 21.52
N THR A 292 -14.76 19.49 20.64
CA THR A 292 -13.99 19.69 19.40
C THR A 292 -14.84 19.39 18.19
N GLN A 293 -14.94 20.36 17.28
CA GLN A 293 -15.73 20.24 16.05
C GLN A 293 -14.96 19.53 14.96
N LEU A 294 -15.56 18.53 14.34
CA LEU A 294 -15.06 17.84 13.16
C LEU A 294 -16.01 18.08 11.97
N SER A 295 -15.53 18.81 10.98
CA SER A 295 -16.18 18.87 9.66
C SER A 295 -15.36 18.04 8.67
N GLN A 296 -15.92 17.82 7.48
CA GLN A 296 -15.22 17.10 6.41
C GLN A 296 -13.82 17.68 6.16
N GLY A 297 -12.79 16.82 6.19
CA GLY A 297 -11.38 17.15 6.03
C GLY A 297 -10.69 17.57 7.33
N VAL A 298 -11.41 17.79 8.43
CA VAL A 298 -10.82 18.12 9.73
C VAL A 298 -10.43 16.85 10.47
N SER A 299 -9.23 16.87 11.05
CA SER A 299 -8.71 15.81 11.92
C SER A 299 -8.52 16.31 13.36
N ALA A 300 -8.61 15.40 14.32
CA ALA A 300 -8.30 15.65 15.72
C ALA A 300 -7.49 14.50 16.29
N ILE A 301 -6.59 14.84 17.22
CA ILE A 301 -5.90 13.87 18.06
C ILE A 301 -6.60 13.81 19.43
N VAL A 302 -6.85 12.60 19.92
CA VAL A 302 -7.37 12.35 21.26
C VAL A 302 -6.27 11.64 22.06
N PRO A 303 -5.58 12.34 22.98
CA PRO A 303 -4.52 11.76 23.79
C PRO A 303 -5.02 10.59 24.65
N ALA A 304 -4.13 9.67 25.00
CA ALA A 304 -4.46 8.56 25.89
C ALA A 304 -4.90 9.00 27.31
N SER A 305 -4.55 10.23 27.73
CA SER A 305 -4.96 10.84 28.99
C SER A 305 -6.45 11.21 29.04
N VAL A 306 -7.11 11.41 27.90
CA VAL A 306 -8.57 11.57 27.86
C VAL A 306 -9.20 10.22 28.19
N GLU A 307 -9.84 10.08 29.34
CA GLU A 307 -10.34 8.78 29.80
C GLU A 307 -11.46 8.25 28.92
N ARG A 308 -12.43 9.09 28.59
CA ARG A 308 -13.55 8.78 27.67
C ARG A 308 -14.00 10.00 26.91
N TYR A 309 -14.43 9.77 25.68
CA TYR A 309 -15.07 10.80 24.89
C TYR A 309 -16.32 10.25 24.18
N ARG A 310 -17.18 11.15 23.74
CA ARG A 310 -18.35 10.84 22.94
C ARG A 310 -18.29 11.60 21.63
N ILE A 311 -18.72 10.95 20.56
CA ILE A 311 -18.91 11.63 19.27
C ILE A 311 -20.41 11.69 18.98
N LYS A 312 -20.91 12.89 18.69
CA LYS A 312 -22.29 13.16 18.26
C LYS A 312 -22.29 13.89 16.92
N GLY A 313 -23.34 13.71 16.13
CA GLY A 313 -23.45 14.39 14.83
C GLY A 313 -24.03 13.50 13.75
N GLN A 314 -23.73 13.84 12.49
CA GLN A 314 -24.12 13.04 11.32
C GLN A 314 -22.97 13.02 10.34
N GLY A 315 -22.33 11.86 10.15
CA GLY A 315 -21.14 11.78 9.30
C GLY A 315 -20.40 10.45 9.40
N ILE A 316 -19.25 10.42 8.75
CA ILE A 316 -18.33 9.29 8.75
C ILE A 316 -16.97 9.81 9.20
N CYS A 317 -16.43 9.19 10.25
CA CYS A 317 -15.09 9.46 10.76
C CYS A 317 -14.26 8.19 10.70
N TYR A 318 -13.06 8.27 10.16
CA TYR A 318 -12.05 7.21 10.30
C TYR A 318 -11.19 7.49 11.53
N LYS A 319 -10.82 6.42 12.21
CA LYS A 319 -10.03 6.47 13.44
C LYS A 319 -8.84 5.55 13.32
N ALA A 320 -7.66 6.08 13.59
CA ALA A 320 -6.42 5.32 13.79
C ALA A 320 -6.11 5.23 15.29
N ALA A 321 -5.71 4.05 15.74
CA ALA A 321 -5.34 3.79 17.13
C ALA A 321 -4.20 2.76 17.18
N VAL A 322 -3.53 2.63 18.35
CA VAL A 322 -2.64 1.49 18.61
C VAL A 322 -3.49 0.33 19.14
N PRO A 323 -3.33 -0.90 18.63
CA PRO A 323 -3.99 -2.06 19.19
C PRO A 323 -3.65 -2.26 20.66
N LEU A 324 -4.66 -2.49 21.49
CA LEU A 324 -4.44 -2.92 22.88
C LEU A 324 -4.16 -4.42 22.90
N VAL A 325 -2.97 -4.79 23.36
CA VAL A 325 -2.65 -6.19 23.59
C VAL A 325 -3.42 -6.63 24.84
N HIS A 326 -4.33 -7.56 24.69
CA HIS A 326 -5.06 -8.22 25.76
C HIS A 326 -4.31 -9.43 26.27
#